data_81f2626af40717b096ccbd83a11ec269
#
_entry.id   81f2626af40717b096ccbd83a11ec269
#
_cell.length_a   1.000
_cell.length_b   1.000
_cell.length_c   1.000
_cell.angle_alpha   90.00
_cell.angle_beta   90.00
_cell.angle_gamma   90.00
#
_symmetry.space_group_name_H-M   'P 1'
#
loop_
_entity.id
_entity.type
_entity.pdbx_description
1 polymer ?
#
loop_
_entity_poly.entity_id
_entity_poly.type
_entity_poly.pdbx_seq_one_letter_code
_entity_poly.pdbx_strand_id
1 'polypeptide(L)'
;MIEYSEQKEFAKEELERLFLSVDWSSGHYPDKLVIAMRNYKAVYSAWDEDKLVGLISVMDDGIMNAYVHYLLVDPEYQGLSIGKELVSRVKEYYKDYMRICVIAYDTAIDFYKRCGFEISEDCFPMCITTLWT
;
A
#
# COMPACT_ATOMS: atom_id res chain seq x y z
N MET A 1 8.08 4.99 18.82
CA MET A 1 8.76 5.50 17.60
C MET A 1 8.50 4.57 16.43
N ILE A 2 8.16 5.12 15.29
CA ILE A 2 7.84 4.32 14.11
C ILE A 2 9.11 3.99 13.35
N GLU A 3 9.31 2.72 13.06
CA GLU A 3 10.41 2.24 12.25
C GLU A 3 9.88 1.71 10.93
N TYR A 4 10.67 1.82 9.86
CA TYR A 4 10.29 1.42 8.51
C TYR A 4 11.16 0.27 8.01
N SER A 5 10.57 -0.64 7.25
CA SER A 5 11.25 -1.84 6.78
C SER A 5 10.91 -2.12 5.32
N GLU A 6 11.83 -2.81 4.61
CA GLU A 6 11.62 -3.25 3.24
C GLU A 6 11.36 -4.76 3.17
N GLN A 7 11.11 -5.40 4.30
CA GLN A 7 10.90 -6.84 4.32
C GLN A 7 9.66 -7.25 3.54
N LYS A 8 9.66 -8.47 3.03
CA LYS A 8 8.53 -9.07 2.34
C LYS A 8 7.95 -10.28 3.07
N GLU A 9 8.58 -10.68 4.16
CA GLU A 9 8.10 -11.77 4.98
C GLU A 9 7.33 -11.21 6.17
N PHE A 10 6.09 -11.68 6.32
CA PHE A 10 5.20 -11.22 7.37
C PHE A 10 4.51 -12.39 8.03
N ALA A 11 4.26 -12.29 9.32
CA ALA A 11 3.37 -13.23 9.99
C ALA A 11 1.94 -12.98 9.52
N LYS A 12 1.20 -14.04 9.24
CA LYS A 12 -0.17 -13.91 8.73
C LYS A 12 -1.08 -13.16 9.70
N GLU A 13 -0.86 -13.34 11.00
CA GLU A 13 -1.65 -12.67 12.04
C GLU A 13 -1.47 -11.15 12.00
N GLU A 14 -0.28 -10.67 11.68
CA GLU A 14 -0.02 -9.25 11.55
C GLU A 14 -0.72 -8.66 10.33
N LEU A 15 -0.68 -9.35 9.20
CA LEU A 15 -1.37 -8.92 8.00
C LEU A 15 -2.88 -8.93 8.20
N GLU A 16 -3.41 -10.00 8.78
CA GLU A 16 -4.84 -10.11 9.07
C GLU A 16 -5.30 -8.94 9.92
N ARG A 17 -4.61 -8.69 11.01
CA ARG A 17 -4.97 -7.62 11.94
C ARG A 17 -4.95 -6.25 11.26
N LEU A 18 -3.88 -5.95 10.49
CA LEU A 18 -3.75 -4.66 9.84
C LEU A 18 -4.86 -4.45 8.80
N PHE A 19 -5.07 -5.44 7.92
CA PHE A 19 -6.06 -5.32 6.86
C PHE A 19 -7.48 -5.22 7.40
N LEU A 20 -7.81 -6.00 8.44
CA LEU A 20 -9.13 -5.93 9.06
C LEU A 20 -9.33 -4.65 9.87
N SER A 21 -8.25 -4.01 10.32
CA SER A 21 -8.35 -2.73 11.03
C SER A 21 -8.95 -1.62 10.16
N VAL A 22 -8.82 -1.74 8.84
CA VAL A 22 -9.41 -0.80 7.86
C VAL A 22 -10.60 -1.43 7.14
N ASP A 23 -11.07 -2.57 7.61
CA ASP A 23 -12.22 -3.30 7.05
C ASP A 23 -12.05 -3.68 5.58
N TRP A 24 -10.84 -4.09 5.21
CA TRP A 24 -10.57 -4.55 3.86
C TRP A 24 -10.72 -6.07 3.75
N SER A 25 -11.48 -6.53 2.76
CA SER A 25 -11.83 -7.94 2.60
C SER A 25 -10.62 -8.84 2.37
N SER A 26 -9.54 -8.32 1.82
CA SER A 26 -8.30 -9.09 1.67
C SER A 26 -7.80 -9.64 3.00
N GLY A 27 -8.12 -8.97 4.11
CA GLY A 27 -7.76 -9.42 5.46
C GLY A 27 -8.38 -10.75 5.87
N HIS A 28 -9.43 -11.20 5.16
CA HIS A 28 -10.03 -12.52 5.39
C HIS A 28 -9.23 -13.65 4.76
N TYR A 29 -8.17 -13.33 4.03
CA TYR A 29 -7.32 -14.31 3.33
C TYR A 29 -5.84 -14.13 3.73
N PRO A 30 -5.52 -14.22 5.04
CA PRO A 30 -4.16 -13.90 5.49
C PRO A 30 -3.08 -14.81 4.91
N ASP A 31 -3.40 -16.09 4.66
CA ASP A 31 -2.43 -17.00 4.03
C ASP A 31 -2.08 -16.56 2.61
N LYS A 32 -3.07 -16.01 1.88
CA LYS A 32 -2.83 -15.50 0.54
C LYS A 32 -2.05 -14.17 0.58
N LEU A 33 -2.33 -13.34 1.57
CA LEU A 33 -1.59 -12.07 1.75
C LEU A 33 -0.11 -12.32 2.00
N VAL A 34 0.24 -13.34 2.79
CA VAL A 34 1.64 -13.69 3.03
C VAL A 34 2.36 -13.99 1.71
N ILE A 35 1.72 -14.77 0.84
CA ILE A 35 2.28 -15.11 -0.47
C ILE A 35 2.35 -13.86 -1.36
N ALA A 36 1.29 -13.05 -1.37
CA ALA A 36 1.24 -11.83 -2.16
C ALA A 36 2.38 -10.88 -1.80
N MET A 37 2.64 -10.69 -0.49
CA MET A 37 3.73 -9.80 -0.05
C MET A 37 5.09 -10.26 -0.53
N ARG A 38 5.33 -11.57 -0.58
CA ARG A 38 6.57 -12.11 -1.14
C ARG A 38 6.72 -11.82 -2.63
N ASN A 39 5.60 -11.75 -3.34
CA ASN A 39 5.59 -11.61 -4.80
C ASN A 39 5.57 -10.18 -5.29
N TYR A 40 5.22 -9.20 -4.46
CA TYR A 40 5.31 -7.80 -4.87
C TYR A 40 6.78 -7.42 -5.10
N LYS A 41 6.99 -6.54 -6.07
CA LYS A 41 8.35 -6.05 -6.36
C LYS A 41 8.90 -5.23 -5.23
N ALA A 42 8.09 -4.33 -4.67
CA ALA A 42 8.50 -3.49 -3.56
C ALA A 42 7.41 -3.48 -2.49
N VAL A 43 7.84 -3.64 -1.24
CA VAL A 43 6.98 -3.54 -0.07
C VAL A 43 7.70 -2.69 0.95
N TYR A 44 7.02 -1.69 1.49
CA TYR A 44 7.51 -0.92 2.62
C TYR A 44 6.51 -1.01 3.75
N SER A 45 6.99 -1.15 4.96
CA SER A 45 6.14 -1.31 6.13
C SER A 45 6.57 -0.41 7.26
N ALA A 46 5.60 -0.05 8.09
CA ALA A 46 5.79 0.80 9.26
C ALA A 46 5.46 -0.03 10.51
N TRP A 47 6.29 0.09 11.53
CA TRP A 47 6.23 -0.71 12.74
C TRP A 47 6.31 0.16 13.98
N ASP A 48 5.44 -0.12 14.93
CA ASP A 48 5.57 0.38 16.30
C ASP A 48 6.05 -0.80 17.14
N GLU A 49 7.37 -0.85 17.36
CA GLU A 49 8.05 -2.00 17.94
C GLU A 49 7.72 -3.27 17.13
N ASP A 50 7.01 -4.23 17.68
CA ASP A 50 6.69 -5.49 16.99
C ASP A 50 5.35 -5.45 16.27
N LYS A 51 4.65 -4.30 16.29
CA LYS A 51 3.32 -4.17 15.72
C LYS A 51 3.39 -3.55 14.34
N LEU A 52 2.88 -4.24 13.32
CA LEU A 52 2.74 -3.71 11.97
C LEU A 52 1.60 -2.69 11.95
N VAL A 53 1.91 -1.44 11.61
CA VAL A 53 0.93 -0.35 11.66
C VAL A 53 0.70 0.33 10.32
N GLY A 54 1.49 0.00 9.32
CA GLY A 54 1.30 0.54 7.97
C GLY A 54 2.01 -0.30 6.92
N LEU A 55 1.52 -0.26 5.70
CA LEU A 55 2.04 -1.07 4.61
C LEU A 55 1.73 -0.44 3.27
N ILE A 56 2.69 -0.49 2.35
CA ILE A 56 2.48 -0.17 0.94
C ILE A 56 3.11 -1.25 0.09
N SER A 57 2.39 -1.71 -0.95
CA SER A 57 2.87 -2.75 -1.84
C SER A 57 2.73 -2.31 -3.29
N VAL A 58 3.72 -2.66 -4.11
CA VAL A 58 3.82 -2.18 -5.49
C VAL A 58 4.21 -3.31 -6.43
N MET A 59 3.53 -3.38 -7.57
CA MET A 59 3.95 -4.21 -8.72
C MET A 59 4.49 -3.30 -9.82
N ASP A 60 5.37 -3.84 -10.66
CA ASP A 60 5.93 -3.07 -11.76
C ASP A 60 6.31 -3.95 -12.95
N ASP A 61 6.62 -3.31 -14.07
CA ASP A 61 7.08 -4.01 -15.28
C ASP A 61 8.60 -4.06 -15.39
N GLY A 62 9.30 -3.61 -14.37
CA GLY A 62 10.75 -3.62 -14.30
C GLY A 62 11.43 -2.44 -14.99
N ILE A 63 10.71 -1.54 -15.65
CA ILE A 63 11.34 -0.45 -16.40
C ILE A 63 10.51 0.84 -16.50
N MET A 64 9.22 0.78 -16.72
CA MET A 64 8.42 1.95 -17.09
C MET A 64 7.29 2.28 -16.14
N ASN A 65 6.59 1.27 -15.67
CA ASN A 65 5.31 1.45 -14.97
C ASN A 65 5.31 0.75 -13.62
N ALA A 66 4.82 1.44 -12.61
CA ALA A 66 4.59 0.89 -11.28
C ALA A 66 3.14 1.12 -10.88
N TYR A 67 2.56 0.14 -10.18
CA TYR A 67 1.20 0.21 -9.68
C TYR A 67 1.20 -0.04 -8.19
N VAL A 68 0.81 0.99 -7.42
CA VAL A 68 0.61 0.86 -5.98
C VAL A 68 -0.71 0.13 -5.76
N HIS A 69 -0.63 -1.07 -5.20
CA HIS A 69 -1.83 -1.90 -5.02
C HIS A 69 -2.47 -1.69 -3.65
N TYR A 70 -1.70 -1.88 -2.58
CA TYR A 70 -2.18 -1.64 -1.23
C TYR A 70 -1.43 -0.47 -0.61
N LEU A 71 -2.16 0.41 0.05
CA LEU A 71 -1.60 1.38 0.98
C LEU A 71 -2.62 1.51 2.11
N LEU A 72 -2.21 1.11 3.30
CA LEU A 72 -3.09 1.18 4.46
C LEU A 72 -2.29 1.49 5.72
N VAL A 73 -2.94 2.18 6.64
CA VAL A 73 -2.38 2.54 7.95
C VAL A 73 -3.45 2.24 8.99
N ASP A 74 -3.04 1.56 10.07
CA ASP A 74 -3.91 1.28 11.21
C ASP A 74 -4.56 2.59 11.66
N PRO A 75 -5.90 2.62 11.83
CA PRO A 75 -6.60 3.85 12.23
C PRO A 75 -6.06 4.52 13.49
N GLU A 76 -5.53 3.76 14.43
CA GLU A 76 -4.95 4.31 15.66
C GLU A 76 -3.63 5.04 15.41
N TYR A 77 -3.04 4.86 14.24
CA TYR A 77 -1.76 5.46 13.86
C TYR A 77 -1.90 6.48 12.72
N GLN A 78 -3.10 6.77 12.30
CA GLN A 78 -3.33 7.81 11.28
C GLN A 78 -3.06 9.19 11.87
N GLY A 79 -2.69 10.14 11.02
CA GLY A 79 -2.33 11.48 11.49
C GLY A 79 -0.87 11.62 11.92
N LEU A 80 -0.05 10.56 11.81
CA LEU A 80 1.36 10.56 12.17
C LEU A 80 2.29 10.58 10.95
N SER A 81 1.75 10.90 9.77
CA SER A 81 2.49 10.97 8.50
C SER A 81 3.06 9.63 8.02
N ILE A 82 2.55 8.51 8.52
CA ILE A 82 3.03 7.18 8.11
C ILE A 82 2.72 6.93 6.63
N GLY A 83 1.49 7.21 6.19
CA GLY A 83 1.13 7.03 4.78
C GLY A 83 1.99 7.87 3.86
N LYS A 84 2.25 9.12 4.23
CA LYS A 84 3.10 10.02 3.47
C LYS A 84 4.54 9.49 3.36
N GLU A 85 5.07 8.96 4.45
CA GLU A 85 6.42 8.39 4.46
C GLU A 85 6.49 7.15 3.57
N LEU A 86 5.48 6.28 3.63
CA LEU A 86 5.43 5.08 2.78
C LEU A 86 5.40 5.45 1.29
N VAL A 87 4.57 6.42 0.92
CA VAL A 87 4.50 6.90 -0.46
C VAL A 87 5.83 7.52 -0.88
N SER A 88 6.48 8.28 0.01
CA SER A 88 7.77 8.89 -0.27
C SER A 88 8.84 7.84 -0.62
N ARG A 89 8.85 6.72 0.09
CA ARG A 89 9.78 5.63 -0.17
C ARG A 89 9.53 4.98 -1.53
N VAL A 90 8.27 4.82 -1.91
CA VAL A 90 7.89 4.31 -3.22
C VAL A 90 8.32 5.29 -4.31
N LYS A 91 8.08 6.58 -4.14
CA LYS A 91 8.48 7.60 -5.12
C LYS A 91 9.99 7.62 -5.33
N GLU A 92 10.76 7.45 -4.27
CA GLU A 92 12.23 7.40 -4.38
C GLU A 92 12.69 6.14 -5.12
N TYR A 93 12.10 4.99 -4.79
CA TYR A 93 12.44 3.73 -5.45
C TYR A 93 12.16 3.78 -6.96
N TYR A 94 11.03 4.40 -7.35
CA TYR A 94 10.57 4.45 -8.73
C TYR A 94 10.85 5.78 -9.43
N LYS A 95 11.80 6.55 -8.94
CA LYS A 95 12.06 7.90 -9.48
C LYS A 95 12.44 7.94 -10.95
N ASP A 96 13.00 6.84 -11.48
CA ASP A 96 13.40 6.74 -12.88
C ASP A 96 12.33 6.08 -13.76
N TYR A 97 11.19 5.70 -13.18
CA TYR A 97 10.07 5.15 -13.93
C TYR A 97 9.24 6.28 -14.54
N MET A 98 8.50 5.95 -15.59
CA MET A 98 7.71 6.93 -16.31
C MET A 98 6.32 7.14 -15.71
N ARG A 99 5.83 6.17 -14.94
CA ARG A 99 4.49 6.21 -14.36
C ARG A 99 4.42 5.46 -13.04
N ILE A 100 3.76 6.08 -12.08
CA ILE A 100 3.32 5.42 -10.85
C ILE A 100 1.81 5.65 -10.77
N CYS A 101 1.03 4.57 -10.73
CA CYS A 101 -0.42 4.62 -10.68
C CYS A 101 -0.94 4.11 -9.35
N VAL A 102 -2.11 4.60 -8.94
CA VAL A 102 -2.85 4.07 -7.82
C VAL A 102 -4.34 4.15 -8.14
N ILE A 103 -5.11 3.19 -7.63
CA ILE A 103 -6.57 3.27 -7.64
C ILE A 103 -6.98 3.69 -6.23
N ALA A 104 -7.53 4.87 -6.11
CA ALA A 104 -7.81 5.47 -4.81
C ALA A 104 -9.32 5.56 -4.57
N TYR A 105 -9.74 5.32 -3.34
CA TYR A 105 -11.08 5.70 -2.91
C TYR A 105 -11.23 7.22 -2.99
N ASP A 106 -12.45 7.68 -3.17
CA ASP A 106 -12.74 9.12 -3.21
C ASP A 106 -12.29 9.84 -1.95
N THR A 107 -12.36 9.19 -0.80
CA THR A 107 -11.92 9.75 0.48
C THR A 107 -10.40 9.90 0.58
N ALA A 108 -9.64 9.26 -0.30
CA ALA A 108 -8.17 9.31 -0.28
C ALA A 108 -7.59 10.22 -1.37
N ILE A 109 -8.43 10.81 -2.23
CA ILE A 109 -7.96 11.63 -3.35
C ILE A 109 -7.07 12.78 -2.89
N ASP A 110 -7.49 13.51 -1.86
CA ASP A 110 -6.72 14.66 -1.38
C ASP A 110 -5.36 14.24 -0.84
N PHE A 111 -5.30 13.10 -0.17
CA PHE A 111 -4.03 12.55 0.31
C PHE A 111 -3.07 12.29 -0.85
N TYR A 112 -3.54 11.62 -1.91
CA TYR A 112 -2.68 11.30 -3.04
C TYR A 112 -2.28 12.55 -3.82
N LYS A 113 -3.16 13.54 -3.92
CA LYS A 113 -2.81 14.82 -4.55
C LYS A 113 -1.67 15.51 -3.79
N ARG A 114 -1.73 15.50 -2.46
CA ARG A 114 -0.64 16.05 -1.64
C ARG A 114 0.66 15.29 -1.82
N CYS A 115 0.61 14.02 -2.21
CA CYS A 115 1.78 13.21 -2.51
C CYS A 115 2.29 13.39 -3.95
N GLY A 116 1.62 14.22 -4.76
CA GLY A 116 2.05 14.52 -6.12
C GLY A 116 1.32 13.76 -7.21
N PHE A 117 0.31 12.97 -6.87
CA PHE A 117 -0.52 12.28 -7.86
C PHE A 117 -1.56 13.22 -8.43
N GLU A 118 -1.94 12.98 -9.69
CA GLU A 118 -2.99 13.72 -10.37
C GLU A 118 -4.08 12.75 -10.82
N ILE A 119 -5.33 13.21 -10.81
CA ILE A 119 -6.46 12.39 -11.28
C ILE A 119 -6.39 12.25 -12.80
N SER A 120 -6.55 11.01 -13.30
CA SER A 120 -6.79 10.74 -14.71
C SER A 120 -8.28 10.84 -14.98
N GLU A 121 -8.71 11.88 -15.68
CA GLU A 121 -10.15 12.13 -15.86
C GLU A 121 -10.80 11.23 -16.90
N ASP A 122 -9.99 10.73 -17.85
CA ASP A 122 -10.50 9.93 -18.97
C ASP A 122 -10.37 8.43 -18.77
N CYS A 123 -9.87 8.00 -17.61
CA CYS A 123 -9.60 6.59 -17.34
C CYS A 123 -10.29 6.17 -16.06
N PHE A 124 -10.91 4.99 -16.08
CA PHE A 124 -11.65 4.48 -14.94
C PHE A 124 -11.17 3.08 -14.59
N PRO A 125 -11.04 2.74 -13.32
CA PRO A 125 -10.72 1.38 -12.92
C PRO A 125 -11.85 0.44 -13.28
N MET A 126 -11.50 -0.72 -13.83
CA MET A 126 -12.47 -1.75 -14.18
C MET A 126 -11.96 -3.06 -13.61
N CYS A 127 -12.82 -3.78 -12.89
CA CYS A 127 -12.41 -4.96 -12.14
C CYS A 127 -13.34 -6.14 -12.39
N ILE A 128 -12.77 -7.32 -12.34
CA ILE A 128 -13.54 -8.55 -12.11
C ILE A 128 -13.09 -9.01 -10.72
N THR A 129 -13.98 -8.92 -9.74
CA THR A 129 -13.53 -9.14 -8.36
C THR A 129 -14.67 -9.61 -7.46
N THR A 130 -14.30 -10.39 -6.44
CA THR A 130 -15.15 -10.69 -5.30
C THR A 130 -14.69 -9.94 -4.04
N LEU A 131 -13.64 -9.12 -4.18
CA LEU A 131 -13.08 -8.33 -3.08
C LEU A 131 -13.55 -6.89 -3.17
N TRP A 132 -13.67 -6.21 -2.03
CA TRP A 132 -13.83 -4.75 -2.00
C TRP A 132 -12.55 -4.05 -1.47
N THR A 133 -11.51 -4.75 -1.32
CA THR A 133 -10.10 -4.33 -1.16
C THR A 133 -9.27 -5.42 -0.52
#